data_c4d6a7ef2a61544e0e5224b0e9a4a085
#
_entry.id   c4d6a7ef2a61544e0e5224b0e9a4a085
#
_cell.length_a   1.000
_cell.length_b   1.000
_cell.length_c   1.000
_cell.angle_alpha   90.00
_cell.angle_beta   90.00
_cell.angle_gamma   90.00
#
_symmetry.space_group_name_H-M   'P 1'
#
loop_
_entity.id
_entity.type
_entity.pdbx_description
1 polymer ?
#
loop_
_entity_poly.entity_id
_entity_poly.type
_entity_poly.pdbx_seq_one_letter_code
_entity_poly.pdbx_strand_id
1 'polypeptide(L)' 'NPGQGHRFLIAFCIGYVVYLVFETVALVRFVDRAKKGKN' A
#
# COMPACT_ATOMS: atom_id res chain seq x y z
N ASN A 1 29.19 3.45 -6.80
CA ASN A 1 28.78 4.37 -5.80
C ASN A 1 27.56 3.85 -5.03
N PRO A 2 27.72 3.61 -3.77
CA PRO A 2 26.61 3.06 -2.98
C PRO A 2 25.43 4.03 -2.87
N GLY A 3 25.71 5.30 -3.00
CA GLY A 3 24.62 6.27 -2.90
C GLY A 3 23.57 6.09 -3.98
N GLN A 4 24.02 5.81 -5.19
CA GLN A 4 23.09 5.66 -6.30
C GLN A 4 22.25 4.40 -6.16
N GLY A 5 22.88 3.31 -5.77
CA GLY A 5 22.13 2.07 -5.57
C GLY A 5 21.14 2.19 -4.45
N HIS A 6 21.53 2.93 -3.43
CA HIS A 6 20.65 3.11 -2.29
C HIS A 6 19.36 3.85 -2.68
N ARG A 7 19.52 4.84 -3.52
CA ARG A 7 18.36 5.63 -3.95
C ARG A 7 17.35 4.75 -4.66
N PHE A 8 17.84 3.89 -5.50
CA PHE A 8 16.96 2.98 -6.24
C PHE A 8 16.16 2.11 -5.29
N LEU A 9 16.84 1.59 -4.29
CA LEU A 9 16.19 0.72 -3.32
C LEU A 9 15.15 1.48 -2.52
N ILE A 10 15.48 2.70 -2.13
CA ILE A 10 14.55 3.51 -1.34
C ILE A 10 13.29 3.79 -2.15
N ALA A 11 13.46 4.15 -3.40
CA ALA A 11 12.29 4.42 -4.25
C ALA A 11 11.40 3.20 -4.37
N PHE A 12 12.02 2.05 -4.50
CA PHE A 12 11.28 0.80 -4.60
C PHE A 12 10.51 0.52 -3.32
N CYS A 13 11.16 0.74 -2.19
CA CYS A 13 10.52 0.50 -0.89
C CYS A 13 9.32 1.43 -0.70
N ILE A 14 9.50 2.69 -1.04
CA ILE A 14 8.43 3.67 -0.88
C ILE A 14 7.24 3.28 -1.75
N GLY A 15 7.49 2.91 -2.98
CA GLY A 15 6.42 2.51 -3.87
C GLY A 15 5.68 1.29 -3.35
N TYR A 16 6.44 0.37 -2.81
CA TYR A 16 5.84 -0.85 -2.28
C TYR A 16 4.95 -0.55 -1.07
N VAL A 17 5.45 0.29 -0.18
CA VAL A 17 4.70 0.64 1.01
C VAL A 17 3.40 1.36 0.64
N VAL A 18 3.50 2.28 -0.30
CA VAL A 18 2.31 3.00 -0.75
C VAL A 18 1.29 2.04 -1.35
N TYR A 19 1.77 1.10 -2.12
CA TYR A 19 0.90 0.11 -2.73
C TYR A 19 0.20 -0.73 -1.67
N LEU A 20 0.96 -1.15 -0.69
CA LEU A 20 0.41 -1.98 0.39
C LEU A 20 -0.67 -1.21 1.15
N VAL A 21 -0.38 0.04 1.48
CA VAL A 21 -1.34 0.84 2.22
C VAL A 21 -2.62 1.03 1.42
N PHE A 22 -2.47 1.29 0.13
CA PHE A 22 -3.62 1.47 -0.73
C PHE A 22 -4.48 0.22 -0.77
N GLU A 23 -3.83 -0.91 -0.92
CA GLU A 23 -4.54 -2.18 -0.99
C GLU A 23 -5.27 -2.47 0.31
N THR A 24 -4.58 -2.25 1.41
CA THR A 24 -5.17 -2.53 2.71
C THR A 24 -6.39 -1.65 2.95
N VAL A 25 -6.28 -0.38 2.64
CA VAL A 25 -7.39 0.54 2.82
C VAL A 25 -8.56 0.15 1.94
N ALA A 26 -8.27 -0.22 0.70
CA ALA A 26 -9.33 -0.62 -0.21
C ALA A 26 -10.05 -1.85 0.30
N LEU A 27 -9.28 -2.81 0.80
CA LEU A 27 -9.87 -4.04 1.32
C LEU A 27 -10.75 -3.75 2.52
N VAL A 28 -10.26 -2.94 3.43
CA VAL A 28 -11.02 -2.62 4.63
C VAL A 28 -12.31 -1.93 4.24
N ARG A 29 -12.24 -1.02 3.29
CA ARG A 29 -13.42 -0.29 2.85
C ARG A 29 -14.42 -1.23 2.22
N PHE A 30 -13.93 -2.16 1.42
CA PHE A 30 -14.80 -3.10 0.75
C PHE A 30 -15.55 -3.96 1.76
N VAL A 31 -14.83 -4.46 2.74
CA VAL A 31 -15.44 -5.31 3.76
C VAL A 31 -16.44 -4.51 4.59
N ASP A 32 -16.06 -3.29 4.93
CA ASP A 32 -16.93 -2.45 5.73
C ASP A 32 -18.25 -2.18 5.01
N ARG A 33 -18.16 -1.95 3.72
CA ARG A 33 -19.35 -1.70 2.94
C ARG A 33 -20.24 -2.93 2.88
N ALA A 34 -19.62 -4.08 2.69
CA ALA A 34 -20.38 -5.32 2.63
C ALA A 34 -21.11 -5.57 3.93
N LYS A 35 -20.44 -5.30 5.02
CA LYS A 35 -21.06 -5.49 6.32
C LYS A 35 -22.23 -4.56 6.52
N LYS A 36 -22.03 -3.32 6.14
CA LYS A 36 -23.10 -2.34 6.32
C LYS A 36 -24.29 -2.67 5.45
N GLY A 37 -24.00 -3.11 4.23
CA GLY A 37 -25.08 -3.45 3.33
C GLY A 37 -25.92 -4.60 3.83
N LYS A 38 -25.29 -5.52 4.51
CA LYS A 38 -26.00 -6.67 5.03
C LYS A 38 -26.91 -6.30 6.18
N ASN A 39 -26.44 -5.36 6.97
CA ASN A 39 -27.21 -4.94 8.10
C ASN A 39 -28.28 -3.96 7.67
#